data_02fb0b02836b0e36b49c9a576e338142
#
_entry.id   02fb0b02836b0e36b49c9a576e338142
#
_cell.length_a   1.000
_cell.length_b   1.000
_cell.length_c   1.000
_cell.angle_alpha   90.00
_cell.angle_beta   90.00
_cell.angle_gamma   90.00
#
_symmetry.space_group_name_H-M   'P 1'
#
loop_
_entity.id
_entity.type
_entity.pdbx_description
1 polymer ?
#
loop_
_entity_poly.entity_id
_entity_poly.type
_entity_poly.pdbx_seq_one_letter_code
_entity_poly.pdbx_strand_id
1 'polypeptide(L)'
;MAQQHGKTGKHRDCDSVGRYRTQSASDFRRTSEHYHAHASYRRGGHAVSSPKAAGTSGGPAQSARRRTVATRREHAGKRPLVIALAAVVVVVAVVVIASAVHGSSLTTGSAWTTPAAPLEDGRIVMQVNGDEDTYVRQGEDYIESGARAYDKKEGFLTDDIKTSGTVDTSTTGDYDVTYTVRNSENMESSITRTVHVVDDMDVDDDGISVLMYHYVYDEGKPPAKMDANYISSTKLEAELKWLSDNGYYYPSFAELRAYLEGTHSLPKKSVVLTFDDGEQGFLDYGTPLLDKYHVPATSYIIGSDPNFSEKVSTYMSEYVSFQSHTYDLHRDGNTNKGKGGKIWDLDQASLEQDCNQAIAQLHDAQSLAYPYGDCPDFAPAALEDCGYLCAFTVQNDQVRKGNNPYKLPRVRMFGSSALEGFEYQVQHGIG
;
A
#
# COMPACT_ATOMS: atom_id res chain seq x y z
N MET A 1 -45.37 -61.74 2.10
CA MET A 1 -44.36 -62.76 2.39
C MET A 1 -43.07 -61.98 2.56
N ALA A 2 -42.68 -61.69 3.80
CA ALA A 2 -41.72 -62.43 4.61
C ALA A 2 -40.32 -62.42 3.93
N GLN A 3 -39.21 -61.95 4.47
CA GLN A 3 -38.71 -61.99 5.86
C GLN A 3 -37.53 -61.09 6.02
N GLN A 4 -37.34 -60.56 7.21
CA GLN A 4 -36.20 -59.97 7.85
C GLN A 4 -34.93 -60.86 7.74
N HIS A 5 -33.74 -60.23 7.74
CA HIS A 5 -32.67 -60.64 8.64
C HIS A 5 -31.65 -59.49 8.83
N GLY A 6 -31.54 -59.11 10.07
CA GLY A 6 -30.50 -58.21 10.58
C GLY A 6 -29.16 -58.90 10.79
N LYS A 7 -28.10 -58.12 10.79
CA LYS A 7 -26.85 -58.45 11.49
C LYS A 7 -26.21 -57.21 12.10
N THR A 8 -26.08 -57.29 13.38
CA THR A 8 -25.29 -56.47 14.31
C THR A 8 -23.81 -56.57 14.04
N GLY A 9 -23.11 -55.45 14.15
CA GLY A 9 -21.64 -55.41 14.08
C GLY A 9 -21.06 -54.18 14.76
N LYS A 10 -20.83 -54.33 16.04
CA LYS A 10 -19.81 -53.82 16.98
C LYS A 10 -19.16 -52.47 16.73
N HIS A 11 -19.40 -51.58 17.69
CA HIS A 11 -18.55 -50.48 18.17
C HIS A 11 -17.08 -50.91 18.28
N ARG A 12 -16.18 -50.00 17.87
CA ARG A 12 -14.88 -49.82 18.47
C ARG A 12 -14.68 -48.36 18.83
N ASP A 13 -14.66 -48.12 20.11
CA ASP A 13 -14.16 -46.89 20.70
C ASP A 13 -12.66 -46.78 20.42
N CYS A 14 -12.21 -45.59 20.02
CA CYS A 14 -10.83 -45.19 20.17
C CYS A 14 -10.81 -43.78 20.76
N ASP A 15 -10.68 -43.76 22.07
CA ASP A 15 -10.24 -42.58 22.82
C ASP A 15 -8.82 -42.21 22.41
N SER A 16 -8.62 -40.97 21.95
CA SER A 16 -7.33 -40.30 22.05
C SER A 16 -7.59 -38.83 22.34
N VAL A 17 -7.67 -38.52 23.62
CA VAL A 17 -7.73 -37.15 24.14
C VAL A 17 -6.35 -36.54 24.03
N GLY A 18 -6.10 -35.78 22.97
CA GLY A 18 -4.97 -34.86 22.85
C GLY A 18 -5.31 -33.59 23.66
N ARG A 19 -4.70 -33.46 24.82
CA ARG A 19 -4.80 -32.22 25.64
C ARG A 19 -4.03 -31.10 24.95
N TYR A 20 -4.73 -30.17 24.32
CA TYR A 20 -4.17 -28.87 24.02
C TYR A 20 -4.04 -28.09 25.33
N ARG A 21 -2.81 -27.75 25.69
CA ARG A 21 -2.47 -26.88 26.81
C ARG A 21 -2.90 -25.47 26.41
N THR A 22 -3.90 -24.91 27.06
CA THR A 22 -4.26 -23.50 26.96
C THR A 22 -3.10 -22.66 27.49
N GLN A 23 -2.45 -21.89 26.62
CA GLN A 23 -1.56 -20.81 27.02
C GLN A 23 -2.38 -19.72 27.69
N SER A 24 -1.88 -19.19 28.80
CA SER A 24 -2.60 -18.22 29.60
C SER A 24 -2.53 -16.83 28.92
N ALA A 25 -3.57 -16.03 29.14
CA ALA A 25 -3.70 -14.65 28.65
C ALA A 25 -2.55 -13.70 29.05
N SER A 26 -1.58 -14.14 29.86
CA SER A 26 -0.39 -13.39 30.26
C SER A 26 0.73 -13.44 29.22
N ASP A 27 0.75 -14.42 28.30
CA ASP A 27 1.81 -14.54 27.29
C ASP A 27 1.48 -13.68 26.05
N PHE A 28 0.19 -13.40 25.83
CA PHE A 28 -0.26 -12.54 24.72
C PHE A 28 0.03 -11.03 24.93
N ARG A 29 0.11 -10.57 26.21
CA ARG A 29 0.42 -9.16 26.49
C ARG A 29 1.88 -8.76 26.23
N ARG A 30 2.80 -9.71 26.15
CA ARG A 30 4.23 -9.40 25.90
C ARG A 30 4.53 -9.11 24.44
N THR A 31 3.77 -9.65 23.50
CA THR A 31 3.93 -9.37 22.07
C THR A 31 3.31 -8.03 21.67
N SER A 32 2.20 -7.60 22.32
CA SER A 32 1.57 -6.31 22.03
C SER A 32 2.36 -5.10 22.55
N GLU A 33 3.17 -5.27 23.60
CA GLU A 33 4.00 -4.16 24.11
C GLU A 33 5.17 -3.77 23.20
N HIS A 34 5.60 -4.63 22.27
CA HIS A 34 6.64 -4.30 21.32
C HIS A 34 6.13 -3.46 20.13
N TYR A 35 4.86 -3.62 19.74
CA TYR A 35 4.24 -2.82 18.68
C TYR A 35 3.94 -1.37 19.09
N HIS A 36 3.77 -1.09 20.40
CA HIS A 36 3.50 0.27 20.90
C HIS A 36 4.74 1.18 21.00
N ALA A 37 5.95 0.68 20.76
CA ALA A 37 7.17 1.45 20.93
C ALA A 37 7.48 2.40 19.76
N HIS A 38 6.87 2.22 18.59
CA HIS A 38 7.13 3.04 17.40
C HIS A 38 6.03 4.05 17.04
N ALA A 39 4.88 4.03 17.71
CA ALA A 39 3.78 4.95 17.45
C ALA A 39 3.48 5.91 18.62
N SER A 40 4.47 6.31 19.41
CA SER A 40 4.27 7.29 20.48
C SER A 40 4.32 8.73 19.93
N TYR A 41 3.25 9.19 19.36
CA TYR A 41 2.99 10.61 19.11
C TYR A 41 2.82 11.34 20.46
N ARG A 42 3.80 12.16 20.85
CA ARG A 42 3.70 13.02 22.01
C ARG A 42 2.70 14.14 21.76
N ARG A 43 1.54 14.10 22.39
CA ARG A 43 0.68 15.29 22.55
C ARG A 43 1.37 16.28 23.48
N GLY A 44 1.99 17.30 22.90
CA GLY A 44 2.42 18.50 23.62
C GLY A 44 1.26 19.47 23.73
N GLY A 45 0.57 19.48 24.87
CA GLY A 45 -0.42 20.51 25.17
C GLY A 45 0.25 21.85 25.50
N HIS A 46 0.12 22.84 24.65
CA HIS A 46 0.41 24.21 25.02
C HIS A 46 -0.89 24.95 25.35
N ALA A 47 -0.99 25.31 26.63
CA ALA A 47 -2.00 26.24 27.14
C ALA A 47 -1.68 27.64 26.64
N VAL A 48 -2.60 28.23 25.88
CA VAL A 48 -2.54 29.64 25.50
C VAL A 48 -3.25 30.46 26.57
N SER A 49 -2.49 31.27 27.29
CA SER A 49 -3.00 32.34 28.14
C SER A 49 -3.06 33.65 27.33
N SER A 50 -4.25 34.23 27.23
CA SER A 50 -4.50 35.56 26.67
C SER A 50 -4.02 36.68 27.61
N PRO A 51 -3.54 37.78 27.10
CA PRO A 51 -3.64 39.04 27.79
C PRO A 51 -4.50 40.07 27.07
N LYS A 52 -5.19 40.86 27.90
CA LYS A 52 -6.12 41.94 27.59
C LYS A 52 -5.47 43.17 26.93
N ALA A 53 -6.34 43.90 26.22
CA ALA A 53 -6.12 45.15 25.54
C ALA A 53 -5.94 46.37 26.47
N ALA A 54 -5.21 47.36 25.99
CA ALA A 54 -5.40 48.84 26.14
C ALA A 54 -4.32 49.46 25.23
N GLY A 55 -4.55 50.37 24.26
CA GLY A 55 -5.31 51.57 24.30
C GLY A 55 -4.42 52.75 23.82
N THR A 56 -4.85 53.48 22.80
CA THR A 56 -4.65 54.91 22.47
C THR A 56 -3.47 55.32 21.55
N SER A 57 -3.83 55.77 20.38
CA SER A 57 -3.69 57.14 19.80
C SER A 57 -2.34 57.61 19.20
N GLY A 58 -2.40 58.13 17.98
CA GLY A 58 -1.63 59.25 17.51
C GLY A 58 -0.90 59.08 16.17
N GLY A 59 -1.46 59.56 15.06
CA GLY A 59 -0.69 59.92 13.86
C GLY A 59 -0.17 61.36 13.98
N PRO A 60 0.35 62.05 12.96
CA PRO A 60 0.34 61.79 11.53
C PRO A 60 1.64 62.17 10.76
N ALA A 61 1.66 61.80 9.48
CA ALA A 61 2.05 62.59 8.30
C ALA A 61 3.52 62.87 7.90
N GLN A 62 3.74 62.69 6.60
CA GLN A 62 4.61 63.40 5.62
C GLN A 62 6.09 63.07 5.63
N SER A 63 6.80 62.89 4.52
CA SER A 63 6.69 63.46 3.17
C SER A 63 7.67 62.78 2.19
N ALA A 64 7.32 62.89 0.94
CA ALA A 64 8.08 62.48 -0.24
C ALA A 64 9.47 63.12 -0.40
N ARG A 65 10.39 62.42 -1.07
CA ARG A 65 11.27 63.04 -2.09
C ARG A 65 11.79 62.03 -3.12
N ARG A 66 11.39 62.26 -4.34
CA ARG A 66 12.02 61.80 -5.58
C ARG A 66 13.45 62.33 -5.69
N ARG A 67 14.36 61.54 -6.24
CA ARG A 67 15.40 62.05 -7.16
C ARG A 67 15.78 61.00 -8.19
N THR A 68 15.80 61.46 -9.40
CA THR A 68 16.05 60.87 -10.70
C THR A 68 17.54 60.80 -11.05
N VAL A 69 17.85 59.84 -11.97
CA VAL A 69 18.75 59.87 -13.14
C VAL A 69 20.25 59.80 -12.91
N ALA A 70 20.86 58.75 -13.47
CA ALA A 70 21.87 58.93 -14.53
C ALA A 70 22.23 57.59 -15.20
N THR A 71 22.00 57.57 -16.47
CA THR A 71 22.50 56.63 -17.48
C THR A 71 24.02 56.72 -17.65
N ARG A 72 24.67 55.58 -17.81
CA ARG A 72 25.92 55.52 -18.58
C ARG A 72 26.06 54.22 -19.34
N ARG A 73 26.07 54.31 -20.65
CA ARG A 73 26.42 53.32 -21.67
C ARG A 73 27.94 53.13 -21.73
N GLU A 74 28.29 51.95 -22.32
CA GLU A 74 29.53 51.59 -23.05
C GLU A 74 30.36 50.51 -22.33
N HIS A 75 30.84 49.39 -22.87
CA HIS A 75 31.15 49.01 -24.23
C HIS A 75 31.23 47.47 -24.32
N ALA A 76 31.06 46.97 -25.57
CA ALA A 76 31.07 45.60 -26.02
C ALA A 76 32.45 44.93 -25.82
N GLY A 77 32.39 43.62 -25.48
CA GLY A 77 33.51 42.69 -25.57
C GLY A 77 32.99 41.32 -25.97
N LYS A 78 33.04 41.02 -27.27
CA LYS A 78 32.77 39.67 -27.81
C LYS A 78 33.94 38.75 -27.56
N ARG A 79 33.67 37.51 -27.05
CA ARG A 79 34.34 36.23 -27.36
C ARG A 79 34.29 35.27 -26.12
N PRO A 80 34.29 33.92 -26.31
CA PRO A 80 33.84 33.12 -27.44
C PRO A 80 32.85 32.01 -27.05
N LEU A 81 31.93 31.77 -27.94
CA LEU A 81 30.97 30.66 -27.92
C LEU A 81 31.57 29.52 -28.78
N VAL A 82 32.45 28.68 -28.22
CA VAL A 82 32.98 27.48 -28.96
C VAL A 82 33.23 26.25 -28.09
N ILE A 83 33.07 26.28 -26.76
CA ILE A 83 33.38 25.10 -25.90
C ILE A 83 32.13 24.35 -25.42
N ALA A 84 30.90 24.90 -25.60
CA ALA A 84 29.69 24.25 -25.14
C ALA A 84 29.05 23.22 -26.11
N LEU A 85 29.53 23.09 -27.33
CA LEU A 85 28.93 22.15 -28.31
C LEU A 85 29.55 20.75 -28.34
N ALA A 86 30.70 20.53 -27.72
CA ALA A 86 31.38 19.21 -27.73
C ALA A 86 30.87 18.26 -26.61
N ALA A 87 30.31 18.79 -25.51
CA ALA A 87 29.83 17.97 -24.38
C ALA A 87 28.43 17.37 -24.64
N VAL A 88 27.57 18.06 -25.39
CA VAL A 88 26.20 17.60 -25.70
C VAL A 88 26.18 16.46 -26.73
N VAL A 89 27.14 16.41 -27.63
CA VAL A 89 27.22 15.35 -28.69
C VAL A 89 27.69 14.02 -28.11
N VAL A 90 28.48 14.00 -27.05
CA VAL A 90 28.97 12.76 -26.40
C VAL A 90 27.88 12.12 -25.54
N VAL A 91 27.03 12.91 -24.86
CA VAL A 91 25.93 12.40 -24.02
C VAL A 91 24.81 11.82 -24.90
N VAL A 92 24.50 12.46 -26.04
CA VAL A 92 23.48 11.92 -26.98
C VAL A 92 23.97 10.64 -27.67
N ALA A 93 25.29 10.50 -27.93
CA ALA A 93 25.86 9.28 -28.56
C ALA A 93 25.86 8.09 -27.57
N VAL A 94 26.03 8.30 -26.26
CA VAL A 94 26.01 7.23 -25.26
C VAL A 94 24.57 6.76 -24.98
N VAL A 95 23.58 7.66 -25.00
CA VAL A 95 22.16 7.29 -24.84
C VAL A 95 21.63 6.54 -26.07
N VAL A 96 22.06 6.91 -27.27
CA VAL A 96 21.64 6.20 -28.50
C VAL A 96 22.31 4.83 -28.64
N ILE A 97 23.52 4.61 -28.10
CA ILE A 97 24.18 3.30 -28.14
C ILE A 97 23.61 2.37 -27.04
N ALA A 98 23.17 2.88 -25.90
CA ALA A 98 22.46 2.09 -24.87
C ALA A 98 21.07 1.63 -25.35
N SER A 99 20.40 2.42 -26.19
CA SER A 99 19.08 2.05 -26.75
C SER A 99 19.16 1.06 -27.92
N ALA A 100 20.33 0.84 -28.52
CA ALA A 100 20.51 -0.04 -29.71
C ALA A 100 20.86 -1.50 -29.36
N VAL A 101 21.11 -1.83 -28.06
CA VAL A 101 21.46 -3.20 -27.64
C VAL A 101 20.25 -3.96 -27.07
N HIS A 102 19.09 -3.33 -26.88
CA HIS A 102 17.84 -3.97 -26.45
C HIS A 102 16.79 -4.07 -27.59
N GLY A 103 17.24 -4.28 -28.80
CA GLY A 103 16.38 -4.67 -29.90
C GLY A 103 16.02 -6.15 -29.86
N SER A 104 15.24 -6.58 -28.88
CA SER A 104 14.54 -7.87 -28.91
C SER A 104 13.31 -7.72 -29.79
N SER A 105 13.26 -8.52 -30.86
CA SER A 105 12.16 -8.60 -31.81
C SER A 105 10.83 -8.73 -31.13
N LEU A 106 9.93 -7.78 -31.34
CA LEU A 106 8.51 -7.92 -31.01
C LEU A 106 7.91 -9.04 -31.86
N THR A 107 7.94 -10.26 -31.35
CA THR A 107 7.03 -11.31 -31.80
C THR A 107 5.67 -10.97 -31.19
N THR A 108 4.69 -10.60 -32.04
CA THR A 108 3.28 -10.54 -31.72
C THR A 108 2.77 -11.96 -31.47
N GLY A 109 3.04 -12.49 -30.30
CA GLY A 109 2.43 -13.71 -29.77
C GLY A 109 1.87 -13.37 -28.39
N SER A 110 0.65 -13.80 -28.09
CA SER A 110 -0.02 -13.56 -26.82
C SER A 110 0.98 -13.79 -25.66
N ALA A 111 1.50 -12.70 -25.13
CA ALA A 111 2.46 -12.74 -24.04
C ALA A 111 1.66 -12.96 -22.76
N TRP A 112 2.16 -13.76 -21.86
CA TRP A 112 1.76 -13.88 -20.47
C TRP A 112 0.63 -14.86 -20.14
N THR A 113 0.83 -16.10 -20.56
CA THR A 113 0.14 -17.26 -20.00
C THR A 113 0.99 -18.02 -18.96
N THR A 114 2.13 -17.47 -18.56
CA THR A 114 3.02 -18.13 -17.61
C THR A 114 2.72 -17.58 -16.21
N PRO A 115 2.22 -18.44 -15.30
CA PRO A 115 2.05 -18.08 -13.90
C PRO A 115 3.36 -17.57 -13.28
N ALA A 116 3.26 -16.80 -12.19
CA ALA A 116 4.41 -16.34 -11.42
C ALA A 116 5.31 -17.51 -11.06
N ALA A 117 6.62 -17.34 -11.19
CA ALA A 117 7.58 -18.35 -10.74
C ALA A 117 7.62 -18.32 -9.21
N PRO A 118 7.65 -19.50 -8.56
CA PRO A 118 7.80 -19.55 -7.11
C PRO A 118 9.10 -18.89 -6.66
N LEU A 119 9.09 -18.29 -5.47
CA LEU A 119 10.26 -17.71 -4.84
C LEU A 119 11.36 -18.78 -4.69
N GLU A 120 12.59 -18.44 -5.07
CA GLU A 120 13.75 -19.36 -4.94
C GLU A 120 14.10 -19.57 -3.45
N ASP A 121 14.60 -20.79 -3.12
CA ASP A 121 15.06 -21.10 -1.76
C ASP A 121 16.27 -20.24 -1.40
N GLY A 122 16.25 -19.66 -0.20
CA GLY A 122 17.33 -18.85 0.34
C GLY A 122 17.36 -17.41 -0.17
N ARG A 123 16.35 -16.96 -0.90
CA ARG A 123 16.17 -15.56 -1.23
C ARG A 123 15.31 -14.86 -0.17
N ILE A 124 15.82 -13.74 0.35
CA ILE A 124 15.04 -12.81 1.17
C ILE A 124 14.43 -11.78 0.22
N VAL A 125 13.11 -11.75 0.12
CA VAL A 125 12.39 -10.69 -0.60
C VAL A 125 12.16 -9.53 0.37
N MET A 126 12.51 -8.33 -0.07
CA MET A 126 12.22 -7.10 0.66
C MET A 126 11.35 -6.19 -0.19
N GLN A 127 10.48 -5.44 0.47
CA GLN A 127 9.60 -4.46 -0.14
C GLN A 127 9.52 -3.24 0.79
N VAL A 128 9.68 -2.03 0.28
CA VAL A 128 9.30 -0.82 1.01
C VAL A 128 7.77 -0.72 1.07
N ASN A 129 7.23 -0.15 2.13
CA ASN A 129 5.80 0.13 2.21
C ASN A 129 5.49 1.40 1.39
N GLY A 130 4.73 1.27 0.30
CA GLY A 130 4.50 2.34 -0.67
C GLY A 130 5.56 2.39 -1.77
N ASP A 131 5.86 3.58 -2.28
CA ASP A 131 6.84 3.81 -3.34
C ASP A 131 8.29 3.81 -2.80
N GLU A 132 9.24 3.41 -3.64
CA GLU A 132 10.68 3.54 -3.33
C GLU A 132 11.14 4.99 -3.35
N ASP A 133 10.55 5.81 -4.23
CA ASP A 133 10.75 7.26 -4.31
C ASP A 133 9.62 7.97 -3.56
N THR A 134 9.92 8.55 -2.38
CA THR A 134 8.95 9.24 -1.52
C THR A 134 9.16 10.75 -1.58
N TYR A 135 8.08 11.52 -1.63
CA TYR A 135 8.12 12.98 -1.73
C TYR A 135 7.61 13.64 -0.45
N VAL A 136 8.38 14.58 0.07
CA VAL A 136 8.05 15.36 1.28
C VAL A 136 8.24 16.84 0.99
N ARG A 137 7.24 17.68 1.30
CA ARG A 137 7.41 19.13 1.20
C ARG A 137 8.35 19.62 2.28
N GLN A 138 9.22 20.57 1.93
CA GLN A 138 10.13 21.18 2.89
C GLN A 138 9.36 21.72 4.11
N GLY A 139 9.76 21.26 5.31
CA GLY A 139 9.14 21.65 6.58
C GLY A 139 7.94 20.80 7.01
N GLU A 140 7.45 19.85 6.19
CA GLU A 140 6.55 18.78 6.64
C GLU A 140 7.33 17.65 7.31
N ASP A 141 6.68 16.89 8.17
CA ASP A 141 7.32 15.72 8.80
C ASP A 141 7.44 14.59 7.78
N TYR A 142 8.61 13.95 7.72
CA TYR A 142 8.79 12.69 6.99
C TYR A 142 8.03 11.56 7.70
N ILE A 143 7.22 10.83 6.96
CA ILE A 143 6.49 9.66 7.44
C ILE A 143 7.34 8.41 7.18
N GLU A 144 7.97 7.87 8.23
CA GLU A 144 8.68 6.60 8.12
C GLU A 144 7.68 5.45 7.95
N SER A 145 7.59 4.94 6.73
CA SER A 145 6.62 3.93 6.35
C SER A 145 7.11 2.49 6.55
N GLY A 146 8.42 2.33 6.77
CA GLY A 146 9.04 1.02 6.95
C GLY A 146 9.14 0.18 5.67
N ALA A 147 9.55 -1.05 5.86
CA ALA A 147 9.67 -2.07 4.81
C ALA A 147 9.22 -3.43 5.36
N ARG A 148 9.04 -4.41 4.48
CA ARG A 148 8.76 -5.81 4.80
C ARG A 148 9.89 -6.70 4.32
N ALA A 149 10.05 -7.83 4.99
CA ALA A 149 11.00 -8.85 4.60
C ALA A 149 10.40 -10.25 4.78
N TYR A 150 10.64 -11.11 3.81
CA TYR A 150 10.18 -12.49 3.83
C TYR A 150 11.27 -13.43 3.31
N ASP A 151 11.54 -14.48 4.07
CA ASP A 151 12.39 -15.59 3.67
C ASP A 151 11.52 -16.84 3.48
N LYS A 152 11.64 -17.54 2.35
CA LYS A 152 10.79 -18.71 2.06
C LYS A 152 10.90 -19.83 3.11
N LYS A 153 12.07 -19.93 3.76
CA LYS A 153 12.35 -20.98 4.75
C LYS A 153 11.97 -20.59 6.18
N GLU A 154 12.17 -19.31 6.52
CA GLU A 154 11.97 -18.79 7.88
C GLU A 154 10.64 -18.03 8.03
N GLY A 155 10.02 -17.61 6.93
CA GLY A 155 8.81 -16.79 6.94
C GLY A 155 9.10 -15.29 7.01
N PHE A 156 8.25 -14.55 7.69
CA PHE A 156 8.40 -13.10 7.85
C PHE A 156 9.59 -12.75 8.74
N LEU A 157 10.43 -11.85 8.25
CA LEU A 157 11.59 -11.27 8.93
C LEU A 157 11.42 -9.76 9.17
N THR A 158 10.21 -9.25 9.02
CA THR A 158 9.89 -7.81 9.10
C THR A 158 10.32 -7.20 10.44
N ASP A 159 10.14 -7.94 11.55
CA ASP A 159 10.51 -7.50 12.91
C ASP A 159 12.02 -7.39 13.12
N ASP A 160 12.83 -8.04 12.28
CA ASP A 160 14.30 -8.05 12.36
C ASP A 160 14.95 -6.99 11.46
N ILE A 161 14.16 -6.19 10.73
CA ILE A 161 14.66 -5.12 9.86
C ILE A 161 15.33 -4.03 10.69
N LYS A 162 16.52 -3.62 10.24
CA LYS A 162 17.25 -2.48 10.78
C LYS A 162 17.18 -1.34 9.79
N THR A 163 16.65 -0.21 10.25
CA THR A 163 16.57 1.02 9.47
C THR A 163 17.77 1.90 9.75
N SER A 164 18.35 2.49 8.71
CA SER A 164 19.43 3.46 8.77
C SER A 164 19.24 4.57 7.75
N GLY A 165 19.80 5.74 8.01
CA GLY A 165 19.57 6.97 7.25
C GLY A 165 18.89 8.02 8.12
N THR A 166 18.92 9.27 7.67
CA THR A 166 18.25 10.39 8.36
C THR A 166 17.75 11.35 7.31
N VAL A 167 16.49 11.75 7.40
CA VAL A 167 15.86 12.74 6.51
C VAL A 167 15.81 14.08 7.23
N ASP A 168 16.46 15.11 6.66
CA ASP A 168 16.34 16.49 7.12
C ASP A 168 15.31 17.24 6.26
N THR A 169 14.09 17.26 6.70
CA THR A 169 13.00 17.93 5.97
C THR A 169 13.08 19.46 5.98
N SER A 170 14.01 20.05 6.73
CA SER A 170 14.25 21.48 6.70
C SER A 170 15.08 21.94 5.47
N THR A 171 15.74 21.00 4.80
CA THR A 171 16.65 21.25 3.67
C THR A 171 16.19 20.42 2.46
N THR A 172 16.02 21.06 1.31
CA THR A 172 15.69 20.37 0.04
C THR A 172 16.85 19.50 -0.42
N GLY A 173 16.53 18.32 -0.95
CA GLY A 173 17.53 17.35 -1.43
C GLY A 173 17.00 15.92 -1.36
N ASP A 174 17.84 14.97 -1.74
CA ASP A 174 17.55 13.55 -1.72
C ASP A 174 18.23 12.91 -0.51
N TYR A 175 17.46 12.07 0.22
CA TYR A 175 17.90 11.40 1.44
C TYR A 175 17.61 9.92 1.33
N ASP A 176 18.61 9.08 1.58
CA ASP A 176 18.44 7.63 1.55
C ASP A 176 18.09 7.08 2.94
N VAL A 177 17.04 6.26 2.99
CA VAL A 177 16.69 5.44 4.14
C VAL A 177 16.84 3.98 3.73
N THR A 178 17.78 3.28 4.36
CA THR A 178 18.11 1.88 4.01
C THR A 178 17.58 0.94 5.09
N TYR A 179 16.91 -0.10 4.63
CA TYR A 179 16.36 -1.20 5.42
C TYR A 179 17.23 -2.43 5.18
N THR A 180 17.73 -3.05 6.23
CA THR A 180 18.61 -4.22 6.14
C THR A 180 18.11 -5.31 7.06
N VAL A 181 18.09 -6.55 6.60
CA VAL A 181 17.70 -7.72 7.38
C VAL A 181 18.68 -8.88 7.17
N ARG A 182 18.78 -9.76 8.15
CA ARG A 182 19.54 -11.03 8.06
C ARG A 182 18.67 -12.20 8.49
N ASN A 183 18.79 -13.30 7.75
CA ASN A 183 18.18 -14.57 8.19
C ASN A 183 19.13 -15.35 9.13
N SER A 184 18.67 -16.51 9.65
CA SER A 184 19.44 -17.36 10.57
C SER A 184 20.68 -17.97 9.93
N GLU A 185 20.76 -18.03 8.59
CA GLU A 185 21.92 -18.49 7.83
C GLU A 185 22.95 -17.38 7.54
N ASN A 186 22.77 -16.20 8.14
CA ASN A 186 23.60 -15.00 7.93
C ASN A 186 23.53 -14.40 6.51
N MET A 187 22.54 -14.75 5.72
CA MET A 187 22.31 -14.03 4.47
C MET A 187 21.70 -12.67 4.79
N GLU A 188 22.23 -11.62 4.15
CA GLU A 188 21.77 -10.24 4.29
C GLU A 188 21.08 -9.80 3.01
N SER A 189 19.97 -9.10 3.18
CA SER A 189 19.31 -8.34 2.12
C SER A 189 19.08 -6.92 2.58
N SER A 190 19.06 -5.98 1.62
CA SER A 190 18.75 -4.58 1.90
C SER A 190 18.00 -3.95 0.74
N ILE A 191 17.12 -2.99 1.07
CA ILE A 191 16.41 -2.13 0.13
C ILE A 191 16.50 -0.69 0.61
N THR A 192 16.52 0.27 -0.31
CA THR A 192 16.65 1.69 0.02
C THR A 192 15.43 2.45 -0.52
N ARG A 193 14.88 3.32 0.31
CA ARG A 193 13.92 4.35 -0.07
C ARG A 193 14.67 5.66 -0.28
N THR A 194 14.46 6.33 -1.40
CA THR A 194 14.93 7.70 -1.63
C THR A 194 13.82 8.68 -1.25
N VAL A 195 14.11 9.58 -0.33
CA VAL A 195 13.18 10.61 0.13
C VAL A 195 13.57 11.95 -0.49
N HIS A 196 12.73 12.45 -1.38
CA HIS A 196 12.89 13.74 -2.05
C HIS A 196 12.25 14.85 -1.23
N VAL A 197 13.03 15.65 -0.53
CA VAL A 197 12.55 16.87 0.15
C VAL A 197 12.53 18.00 -0.86
N VAL A 198 11.34 18.48 -1.20
CA VAL A 198 11.10 19.47 -2.26
C VAL A 198 10.50 20.75 -1.71
N ASP A 199 10.86 21.92 -2.28
CA ASP A 199 10.34 23.22 -1.87
C ASP A 199 8.91 23.44 -2.36
N ASP A 200 8.53 22.86 -3.50
CA ASP A 200 7.18 22.90 -4.07
C ASP A 200 6.81 21.54 -4.65
N MET A 201 5.56 21.15 -4.48
CA MET A 201 4.99 19.90 -4.98
C MET A 201 3.53 20.15 -5.37
N ASP A 202 3.14 19.73 -6.57
CA ASP A 202 1.73 19.71 -6.96
C ASP A 202 1.02 18.60 -6.16
N VAL A 203 0.11 18.99 -5.27
CA VAL A 203 -0.50 18.10 -4.28
C VAL A 203 -1.91 17.69 -4.68
N ASP A 204 -2.34 16.53 -4.19
CA ASP A 204 -3.71 16.08 -4.32
C ASP A 204 -4.57 16.57 -3.15
N ASP A 205 -5.40 17.57 -3.42
CA ASP A 205 -6.38 18.09 -2.47
C ASP A 205 -7.81 17.61 -2.77
N ASP A 206 -8.04 16.97 -3.92
CA ASP A 206 -9.37 16.56 -4.39
C ASP A 206 -9.76 15.16 -3.88
N GLY A 207 -8.82 14.27 -3.67
CA GLY A 207 -8.99 12.93 -3.15
C GLY A 207 -8.15 11.87 -3.85
N ILE A 208 -7.77 10.84 -3.11
CA ILE A 208 -6.92 9.73 -3.55
C ILE A 208 -7.81 8.56 -3.98
N SER A 209 -7.61 8.05 -5.19
CA SER A 209 -8.27 6.83 -5.64
C SER A 209 -7.59 5.60 -5.07
N VAL A 210 -8.32 4.83 -4.25
CA VAL A 210 -7.93 3.49 -3.82
C VAL A 210 -8.67 2.49 -4.68
N LEU A 211 -7.97 1.86 -5.62
CA LEU A 211 -8.57 0.98 -6.62
C LEU A 211 -8.85 -0.39 -6.03
N MET A 212 -10.07 -0.89 -6.19
CA MET A 212 -10.52 -2.18 -5.70
C MET A 212 -10.74 -3.16 -6.85
N TYR A 213 -9.83 -4.09 -7.00
CA TYR A 213 -9.91 -5.24 -7.89
C TYR A 213 -10.21 -6.52 -7.09
N HIS A 214 -10.49 -7.62 -7.81
CA HIS A 214 -10.63 -8.96 -7.23
C HIS A 214 -9.94 -10.00 -8.12
N TYR A 215 -10.58 -10.45 -9.19
CA TYR A 215 -10.20 -11.64 -9.96
C TYR A 215 -9.54 -11.27 -11.28
N VAL A 216 -8.35 -11.82 -11.51
CA VAL A 216 -7.62 -11.66 -12.78
C VAL A 216 -7.64 -12.98 -13.53
N TYR A 217 -7.89 -12.96 -14.84
CA TYR A 217 -7.93 -14.18 -15.63
C TYR A 217 -7.14 -14.07 -16.94
N ASP A 218 -6.63 -15.22 -17.41
CA ASP A 218 -6.00 -15.35 -18.72
C ASP A 218 -7.11 -15.39 -19.80
N GLU A 219 -7.04 -14.46 -20.77
CA GLU A 219 -7.98 -14.42 -21.89
C GLU A 219 -8.02 -15.70 -22.73
N GLY A 220 -6.91 -16.44 -22.76
CA GLY A 220 -6.84 -17.77 -23.41
C GLY A 220 -7.62 -18.86 -22.67
N LYS A 221 -7.97 -18.62 -21.39
CA LYS A 221 -8.67 -19.58 -20.52
C LYS A 221 -9.71 -18.90 -19.63
N PRO A 222 -10.71 -18.20 -20.21
CA PRO A 222 -11.66 -17.46 -19.41
C PRO A 222 -12.48 -18.38 -18.50
N PRO A 223 -12.81 -17.97 -17.27
CA PRO A 223 -13.68 -18.70 -16.38
C PRO A 223 -15.05 -18.94 -17.01
N ALA A 224 -15.67 -20.10 -16.73
CA ALA A 224 -16.98 -20.45 -17.27
C ALA A 224 -18.12 -19.50 -16.83
N LYS A 225 -17.94 -18.86 -15.69
CA LYS A 225 -18.85 -17.82 -15.16
C LYS A 225 -18.00 -16.66 -14.67
N MET A 226 -18.35 -15.49 -15.11
CA MET A 226 -17.70 -14.23 -14.71
C MET A 226 -18.79 -13.24 -14.28
N ASP A 227 -18.43 -12.40 -13.34
CA ASP A 227 -19.22 -11.24 -12.94
C ASP A 227 -18.38 -9.95 -13.10
N ALA A 228 -18.84 -8.86 -12.52
CA ALA A 228 -18.17 -7.58 -12.63
C ALA A 228 -16.81 -7.47 -11.88
N ASN A 229 -16.42 -8.49 -11.10
CA ASN A 229 -15.15 -8.51 -10.38
C ASN A 229 -13.98 -9.05 -11.22
N TYR A 230 -14.27 -9.62 -12.39
CA TYR A 230 -13.25 -10.21 -13.26
C TYR A 230 -12.67 -9.18 -14.22
N ILE A 231 -11.33 -9.12 -14.27
CA ILE A 231 -10.58 -8.37 -15.28
C ILE A 231 -9.63 -9.32 -16.01
N SER A 232 -9.47 -9.18 -17.34
CA SER A 232 -8.46 -9.96 -18.03
C SER A 232 -7.06 -9.45 -17.75
N SER A 233 -6.06 -10.34 -17.79
CA SER A 233 -4.65 -9.97 -17.61
C SER A 233 -4.19 -8.93 -18.64
N THR A 234 -4.67 -8.99 -19.88
CA THR A 234 -4.37 -8.00 -20.92
C THR A 234 -4.90 -6.60 -20.59
N LYS A 235 -6.11 -6.51 -20.01
CA LYS A 235 -6.64 -5.20 -19.57
C LYS A 235 -5.91 -4.67 -18.36
N LEU A 236 -5.67 -5.51 -17.36
CA LEU A 236 -4.88 -5.12 -16.19
C LEU A 236 -3.49 -4.63 -16.63
N GLU A 237 -2.85 -5.32 -17.59
CA GLU A 237 -1.56 -4.89 -18.13
C GLU A 237 -1.62 -3.49 -18.75
N ALA A 238 -2.67 -3.19 -19.52
CA ALA A 238 -2.85 -1.87 -20.11
C ALA A 238 -3.05 -0.77 -19.04
N GLU A 239 -3.79 -1.07 -17.98
CA GLU A 239 -4.02 -0.16 -16.85
C GLU A 239 -2.73 0.09 -16.06
N LEU A 240 -1.97 -0.95 -15.71
CA LEU A 240 -0.69 -0.83 -15.00
C LEU A 240 0.35 -0.09 -15.83
N LYS A 241 0.42 -0.39 -17.13
CA LYS A 241 1.28 0.33 -18.06
C LYS A 241 0.94 1.82 -18.10
N TRP A 242 -0.35 2.16 -18.16
CA TRP A 242 -0.79 3.55 -18.16
C TRP A 242 -0.39 4.27 -16.88
N LEU A 243 -0.56 3.66 -15.70
CA LEU A 243 -0.13 4.23 -14.42
C LEU A 243 1.38 4.50 -14.41
N SER A 244 2.19 3.50 -14.80
CA SER A 244 3.65 3.61 -14.88
C SER A 244 4.09 4.69 -15.89
N ASP A 245 3.54 4.70 -17.12
CA ASP A 245 3.87 5.69 -18.14
C ASP A 245 3.49 7.14 -17.74
N ASN A 246 2.50 7.32 -16.87
CA ASN A 246 2.04 8.61 -16.41
C ASN A 246 2.66 9.08 -15.09
N GLY A 247 3.56 8.29 -14.51
CA GLY A 247 4.31 8.64 -13.31
C GLY A 247 3.39 8.82 -12.10
N TYR A 248 2.51 7.84 -11.83
CA TYR A 248 1.72 7.81 -10.62
C TYR A 248 2.58 7.46 -9.43
N TYR A 249 2.29 8.08 -8.30
CA TYR A 249 2.89 7.83 -7.00
C TYR A 249 2.02 6.85 -6.19
N TYR A 250 2.66 5.96 -5.45
CA TYR A 250 2.00 4.90 -4.69
C TYR A 250 2.23 5.09 -3.18
N PRO A 251 1.38 5.89 -2.50
CA PRO A 251 1.58 6.17 -1.08
C PRO A 251 1.45 4.91 -0.24
N SER A 252 2.24 4.82 0.81
CA SER A 252 2.06 3.83 1.87
C SER A 252 0.77 4.09 2.67
N PHE A 253 0.32 3.10 3.44
CA PHE A 253 -0.82 3.32 4.35
C PHE A 253 -0.50 4.29 5.48
N ALA A 254 0.76 4.42 5.88
CA ALA A 254 1.18 5.42 6.85
C ALA A 254 1.09 6.84 6.30
N GLU A 255 1.53 7.09 5.07
CA GLU A 255 1.35 8.37 4.39
C GLU A 255 -0.12 8.68 4.11
N LEU A 256 -0.90 7.66 3.66
CA LEU A 256 -2.34 7.81 3.47
C LEU A 256 -3.04 8.20 4.78
N ARG A 257 -2.65 7.59 5.90
CA ARG A 257 -3.14 7.93 7.23
C ARG A 257 -2.83 9.38 7.61
N ALA A 258 -1.59 9.81 7.42
CA ALA A 258 -1.17 11.18 7.71
C ALA A 258 -1.85 12.20 6.76
N TYR A 259 -2.11 11.84 5.49
CA TYR A 259 -2.91 12.64 4.56
C TYR A 259 -4.35 12.79 5.05
N LEU A 260 -5.01 11.72 5.53
CA LEU A 260 -6.35 11.78 6.10
C LEU A 260 -6.44 12.72 7.31
N GLU A 261 -5.40 12.74 8.13
CA GLU A 261 -5.27 13.60 9.31
C GLU A 261 -4.88 15.05 8.96
N GLY A 262 -4.53 15.31 7.69
CA GLY A 262 -4.11 16.62 7.20
C GLY A 262 -2.72 17.05 7.67
N THR A 263 -1.87 16.11 8.08
CA THR A 263 -0.50 16.33 8.58
C THR A 263 0.57 16.07 7.53
N HIS A 264 0.20 15.49 6.38
CA HIS A 264 1.09 15.16 5.27
C HIS A 264 0.41 15.45 3.93
N SER A 265 1.20 15.90 2.96
CA SER A 265 0.76 16.15 1.59
C SER A 265 1.18 15.01 0.68
N LEU A 266 0.31 14.61 -0.24
CA LEU A 266 0.62 13.59 -1.25
C LEU A 266 0.73 14.22 -2.65
N PRO A 267 1.60 13.69 -3.53
CA PRO A 267 1.67 14.12 -4.93
C PRO A 267 0.31 14.01 -5.62
N LYS A 268 0.00 14.91 -6.55
CA LYS A 268 -1.29 15.00 -7.23
C LYS A 268 -1.69 13.72 -7.98
N LYS A 269 -0.76 12.98 -8.51
CA LYS A 269 -1.01 11.71 -9.18
C LYS A 269 -0.76 10.54 -8.21
N SER A 270 -1.45 10.52 -7.07
CA SER A 270 -1.36 9.43 -6.10
C SER A 270 -2.49 8.43 -6.29
N VAL A 271 -2.15 7.13 -6.19
CA VAL A 271 -3.10 6.04 -6.32
C VAL A 271 -2.67 4.83 -5.46
N VAL A 272 -3.63 4.12 -4.87
CA VAL A 272 -3.38 2.87 -4.16
C VAL A 272 -4.09 1.73 -4.90
N LEU A 273 -3.39 0.63 -5.16
CA LEU A 273 -3.97 -0.55 -5.80
C LEU A 273 -4.23 -1.64 -4.75
N THR A 274 -5.45 -2.19 -4.76
CA THR A 274 -5.85 -3.27 -3.86
C THR A 274 -6.55 -4.39 -4.62
N PHE A 275 -6.28 -5.64 -4.23
CA PHE A 275 -6.87 -6.86 -4.78
C PHE A 275 -7.42 -7.69 -3.62
N ASP A 276 -8.74 -7.94 -3.60
CA ASP A 276 -9.39 -8.65 -2.51
C ASP A 276 -9.34 -10.18 -2.70
N ASP A 277 -9.63 -10.92 -1.64
CA ASP A 277 -9.80 -12.36 -1.54
C ASP A 277 -8.51 -13.20 -1.60
N GLY A 278 -7.36 -12.64 -1.95
CA GLY A 278 -6.14 -13.43 -2.22
C GLY A 278 -6.38 -14.47 -3.31
N GLU A 279 -7.09 -14.09 -4.38
CA GLU A 279 -7.62 -14.97 -5.40
C GLU A 279 -6.50 -15.51 -6.30
N GLN A 280 -6.58 -16.79 -6.67
CA GLN A 280 -5.51 -17.50 -7.37
C GLN A 280 -5.18 -16.90 -8.73
N GLY A 281 -6.16 -16.45 -9.50
CA GLY A 281 -5.91 -15.87 -10.82
C GLY A 281 -5.21 -14.51 -10.73
N PHE A 282 -5.52 -13.70 -9.69
CA PHE A 282 -4.71 -12.51 -9.40
C PHE A 282 -3.27 -12.87 -9.07
N LEU A 283 -3.06 -13.86 -8.21
CA LEU A 283 -1.71 -14.30 -7.84
C LEU A 283 -0.93 -14.82 -9.07
N ASP A 284 -1.56 -15.63 -9.91
CA ASP A 284 -0.92 -16.24 -11.09
C ASP A 284 -0.64 -15.23 -12.21
N TYR A 285 -1.56 -14.29 -12.48
CA TYR A 285 -1.50 -13.42 -13.66
C TYR A 285 -1.32 -11.93 -13.31
N GLY A 286 -1.79 -11.47 -12.15
CA GLY A 286 -1.66 -10.09 -11.71
C GLY A 286 -0.28 -9.79 -11.12
N THR A 287 0.22 -10.64 -10.22
CA THR A 287 1.53 -10.44 -9.57
C THR A 287 2.68 -10.24 -10.58
N PRO A 288 2.84 -11.06 -11.64
CA PRO A 288 3.90 -10.83 -12.62
C PRO A 288 3.78 -9.52 -13.39
N LEU A 289 2.57 -9.00 -13.54
CA LEU A 289 2.35 -7.71 -14.21
C LEU A 289 2.73 -6.55 -13.29
N LEU A 290 2.43 -6.64 -11.99
CA LEU A 290 2.84 -5.66 -10.99
C LEU A 290 4.37 -5.58 -10.91
N ASP A 291 5.06 -6.74 -10.88
CA ASP A 291 6.51 -6.83 -10.94
C ASP A 291 7.08 -6.22 -12.24
N LYS A 292 6.45 -6.49 -13.37
CA LYS A 292 6.89 -5.99 -14.69
C LYS A 292 6.84 -4.47 -14.80
N TYR A 293 5.82 -3.84 -14.24
CA TYR A 293 5.60 -2.40 -14.34
C TYR A 293 6.07 -1.64 -13.09
N HIS A 294 6.62 -2.34 -12.10
CA HIS A 294 7.06 -1.81 -10.82
C HIS A 294 5.94 -1.02 -10.11
N VAL A 295 4.74 -1.61 -10.09
CA VAL A 295 3.56 -0.98 -9.46
C VAL A 295 3.27 -1.66 -8.13
N PRO A 296 3.46 -0.97 -7.00
CA PRO A 296 3.10 -1.50 -5.69
C PRO A 296 1.60 -1.74 -5.56
N ALA A 297 1.22 -2.91 -5.03
CA ALA A 297 -0.17 -3.25 -4.77
C ALA A 297 -0.31 -4.07 -3.48
N THR A 298 -1.52 -4.07 -2.94
CA THR A 298 -1.90 -4.85 -1.76
C THR A 298 -2.86 -5.97 -2.12
N SER A 299 -2.52 -7.20 -1.76
CA SER A 299 -3.41 -8.35 -1.79
C SER A 299 -4.04 -8.54 -0.41
N TYR A 300 -5.34 -8.34 -0.29
CA TYR A 300 -6.09 -8.66 0.93
C TYR A 300 -6.40 -10.15 0.94
N ILE A 301 -5.71 -10.89 1.83
CA ILE A 301 -5.79 -12.35 1.90
C ILE A 301 -6.58 -12.81 3.12
N ILE A 302 -7.40 -13.85 2.95
CA ILE A 302 -8.21 -14.45 4.01
C ILE A 302 -7.33 -15.37 4.86
N GLY A 303 -7.22 -15.11 6.17
CA GLY A 303 -6.32 -15.85 7.07
C GLY A 303 -6.68 -17.33 7.22
N SER A 304 -7.95 -17.69 7.17
CA SER A 304 -8.44 -19.08 7.25
C SER A 304 -8.39 -19.85 5.93
N ASP A 305 -7.87 -19.24 4.83
CA ASP A 305 -7.68 -19.95 3.57
C ASP A 305 -6.71 -21.14 3.81
N PRO A 306 -7.09 -22.39 3.48
CA PRO A 306 -6.24 -23.56 3.67
C PRO A 306 -4.90 -23.47 2.90
N ASN A 307 -4.84 -22.66 1.85
CA ASN A 307 -3.65 -22.44 1.04
C ASN A 307 -2.90 -21.14 1.42
N PHE A 308 -3.27 -20.49 2.53
CA PHE A 308 -2.68 -19.20 2.94
C PHE A 308 -1.15 -19.20 2.89
N SER A 309 -0.52 -20.15 3.59
CA SER A 309 0.94 -20.23 3.67
C SER A 309 1.60 -20.49 2.31
N GLU A 310 0.98 -21.33 1.47
CA GLU A 310 1.46 -21.61 0.11
C GLU A 310 1.34 -20.37 -0.78
N LYS A 311 0.20 -19.68 -0.72
CA LYS A 311 -0.02 -18.43 -1.47
C LYS A 311 1.02 -17.37 -1.09
N VAL A 312 1.19 -17.10 0.20
CA VAL A 312 2.16 -16.11 0.67
C VAL A 312 3.57 -16.51 0.24
N SER A 313 4.02 -17.74 0.52
CA SER A 313 5.39 -18.16 0.21
C SER A 313 5.70 -18.26 -1.28
N THR A 314 4.69 -18.49 -2.12
CA THR A 314 4.88 -18.60 -3.57
C THR A 314 4.88 -17.26 -4.28
N TYR A 315 4.01 -16.34 -3.85
CA TYR A 315 3.73 -15.09 -4.56
C TYR A 315 4.23 -13.83 -3.85
N MET A 316 5.07 -13.99 -2.81
CA MET A 316 5.76 -12.86 -2.20
C MET A 316 6.65 -12.18 -3.26
N SER A 317 6.49 -10.88 -3.45
CA SER A 317 7.24 -10.10 -4.43
C SER A 317 7.67 -8.74 -3.87
N GLU A 318 8.51 -8.04 -4.62
CA GLU A 318 8.95 -6.68 -4.26
C GLU A 318 7.84 -5.64 -4.46
N TYR A 319 6.74 -6.00 -5.17
CA TYR A 319 5.64 -5.09 -5.51
C TYR A 319 4.27 -5.56 -4.99
N VAL A 320 4.15 -6.73 -4.37
CA VAL A 320 2.89 -7.23 -3.81
C VAL A 320 3.02 -7.43 -2.30
N SER A 321 2.25 -6.67 -1.53
CA SER A 321 2.11 -6.85 -0.09
C SER A 321 0.85 -7.64 0.24
N PHE A 322 0.95 -8.56 1.20
CA PHE A 322 -0.21 -9.25 1.75
C PHE A 322 -0.72 -8.52 2.99
N GLN A 323 -2.03 -8.19 3.01
CA GLN A 323 -2.71 -7.54 4.12
C GLN A 323 -3.98 -8.29 4.49
N SER A 324 -4.60 -7.92 5.61
CA SER A 324 -5.72 -8.64 6.20
C SER A 324 -7.03 -8.47 5.42
N HIS A 325 -7.63 -9.60 4.98
CA HIS A 325 -9.03 -9.68 4.62
C HIS A 325 -9.84 -10.39 5.74
N THR A 326 -9.48 -10.11 7.01
CA THR A 326 -9.85 -10.81 8.23
C THR A 326 -9.27 -12.24 8.33
N TYR A 327 -9.32 -12.84 9.52
CA TYR A 327 -8.89 -14.23 9.65
C TYR A 327 -9.95 -15.20 9.13
N ASP A 328 -11.20 -15.15 9.63
CA ASP A 328 -12.28 -16.11 9.28
C ASP A 328 -13.66 -15.44 9.12
N LEU A 329 -13.72 -14.18 8.66
CA LEU A 329 -15.00 -13.47 8.52
C LEU A 329 -15.51 -13.37 7.09
N HIS A 330 -14.77 -13.87 6.09
CA HIS A 330 -15.20 -13.86 4.69
C HIS A 330 -16.20 -15.02 4.41
N ARG A 331 -17.33 -14.99 5.11
CA ARG A 331 -18.42 -15.95 4.99
C ARG A 331 -19.73 -15.35 5.47
N ASP A 332 -20.84 -16.00 5.13
CA ASP A 332 -22.18 -15.56 5.54
C ASP A 332 -22.34 -15.57 7.07
N GLY A 333 -22.98 -14.53 7.58
CA GLY A 333 -23.44 -14.41 8.96
C GLY A 333 -24.86 -14.95 9.15
N ASN A 334 -25.37 -14.78 10.37
CA ASN A 334 -26.74 -15.19 10.75
C ASN A 334 -27.72 -14.01 10.73
N THR A 335 -27.27 -12.82 10.30
CA THR A 335 -28.09 -11.60 10.29
C THR A 335 -28.29 -11.10 8.87
N ASN A 336 -29.37 -10.33 8.64
CA ASN A 336 -29.61 -9.66 7.35
C ASN A 336 -29.08 -8.21 7.37
N LYS A 337 -28.13 -7.89 8.25
CA LYS A 337 -27.50 -6.55 8.30
C LYS A 337 -26.43 -6.42 7.24
N GLY A 338 -26.20 -5.21 6.76
CA GLY A 338 -25.18 -4.92 5.75
C GLY A 338 -25.38 -5.76 4.47
N LYS A 339 -24.34 -6.47 4.07
CA LYS A 339 -24.37 -7.48 3.00
C LYS A 339 -24.57 -8.91 3.52
N GLY A 340 -24.78 -9.08 4.83
CA GLY A 340 -24.98 -10.38 5.45
C GLY A 340 -23.70 -11.08 5.90
N GLY A 341 -22.57 -10.37 5.91
CA GLY A 341 -21.29 -10.94 6.31
C GLY A 341 -21.20 -11.34 7.79
N LYS A 342 -20.33 -12.29 8.08
CA LYS A 342 -20.13 -12.85 9.43
C LYS A 342 -19.79 -11.81 10.51
N ILE A 343 -19.16 -10.72 10.15
CA ILE A 343 -18.78 -9.62 11.06
C ILE A 343 -19.99 -9.05 11.84
N TRP A 344 -21.21 -9.10 11.28
CA TRP A 344 -22.41 -8.63 11.96
C TRP A 344 -22.90 -9.52 13.10
N ASP A 345 -22.34 -10.73 13.22
CA ASP A 345 -22.64 -11.65 14.33
C ASP A 345 -21.73 -11.42 15.55
N LEU A 346 -20.71 -10.55 15.41
CA LEU A 346 -19.65 -10.34 16.41
C LEU A 346 -19.96 -9.13 17.31
N ASP A 347 -19.26 -9.09 18.43
CA ASP A 347 -18.98 -7.91 19.22
C ASP A 347 -17.55 -7.41 18.97
N GLN A 348 -17.20 -6.28 19.58
CA GLN A 348 -15.87 -5.67 19.42
C GLN A 348 -14.74 -6.62 19.79
N ALA A 349 -14.82 -7.28 20.97
CA ALA A 349 -13.77 -8.17 21.46
C ALA A 349 -13.57 -9.41 20.55
N SER A 350 -14.65 -9.92 19.97
CA SER A 350 -14.57 -11.03 19.01
C SER A 350 -13.94 -10.61 17.69
N LEU A 351 -14.18 -9.36 17.24
CA LEU A 351 -13.51 -8.81 16.05
C LEU A 351 -12.02 -8.58 16.32
N GLU A 352 -11.67 -8.02 17.49
CA GLU A 352 -10.25 -7.86 17.88
C GLU A 352 -9.52 -9.20 17.92
N GLN A 353 -10.17 -10.27 18.38
CA GLN A 353 -9.57 -11.60 18.37
C GLN A 353 -9.30 -12.08 16.93
N ASP A 354 -10.23 -11.92 16.00
CA ASP A 354 -10.04 -12.27 14.58
C ASP A 354 -8.93 -11.44 13.94
N CYS A 355 -8.92 -10.13 14.17
CA CYS A 355 -7.87 -9.22 13.72
C CYS A 355 -6.49 -9.63 14.23
N ASN A 356 -6.36 -9.92 15.53
CA ASN A 356 -5.09 -10.35 16.11
C ASN A 356 -4.59 -11.69 15.57
N GLN A 357 -5.48 -12.60 15.16
CA GLN A 357 -5.11 -13.83 14.48
C GLN A 357 -4.53 -13.54 13.09
N ALA A 358 -5.16 -12.65 12.32
CA ALA A 358 -4.65 -12.24 11.00
C ALA A 358 -3.29 -11.52 11.12
N ILE A 359 -3.14 -10.61 12.08
CA ILE A 359 -1.88 -9.90 12.36
C ILE A 359 -0.77 -10.90 12.71
N ALA A 360 -1.07 -11.88 13.56
CA ALA A 360 -0.09 -12.89 13.96
C ALA A 360 0.38 -13.78 12.79
N GLN A 361 -0.47 -13.98 11.76
CA GLN A 361 -0.11 -14.71 10.55
C GLN A 361 0.69 -13.88 9.55
N LEU A 362 0.34 -12.59 9.40
CA LEU A 362 0.92 -11.69 8.41
C LEU A 362 2.14 -10.93 8.94
N HIS A 363 2.34 -10.92 10.28
CA HIS A 363 3.30 -10.07 10.96
C HIS A 363 3.16 -8.59 10.55
N ASP A 364 1.90 -8.17 10.32
CA ASP A 364 1.59 -6.83 9.83
C ASP A 364 0.17 -6.40 10.18
N ALA A 365 0.01 -5.10 10.46
CA ALA A 365 -1.25 -4.46 10.83
C ALA A 365 -1.47 -3.13 10.06
N GLN A 366 -0.95 -2.98 8.83
CA GLN A 366 -1.09 -1.70 8.15
C GLN A 366 -2.49 -1.46 7.63
N SER A 367 -3.12 -2.46 7.01
CA SER A 367 -4.47 -2.26 6.51
C SER A 367 -5.34 -3.52 6.52
N LEU A 368 -6.65 -3.29 6.51
CA LEU A 368 -7.66 -4.33 6.41
C LEU A 368 -8.73 -3.95 5.37
N ALA A 369 -9.15 -4.90 4.53
CA ALA A 369 -10.38 -4.77 3.77
C ALA A 369 -11.49 -5.59 4.46
N TYR A 370 -12.64 -4.94 4.71
CA TYR A 370 -13.79 -5.64 5.29
C TYR A 370 -14.41 -6.59 4.26
N PRO A 371 -14.60 -7.89 4.58
CA PRO A 371 -15.36 -8.79 3.73
C PRO A 371 -16.73 -8.23 3.38
N TYR A 372 -17.09 -8.26 2.08
CA TYR A 372 -18.32 -7.66 1.54
C TYR A 372 -18.42 -6.14 1.72
N GLY A 373 -17.45 -5.49 2.36
CA GLY A 373 -17.48 -4.10 2.79
C GLY A 373 -18.30 -3.84 4.05
N ASP A 374 -18.66 -4.90 4.79
CA ASP A 374 -19.47 -4.82 6.01
C ASP A 374 -18.67 -4.26 7.17
N CYS A 375 -19.06 -3.08 7.67
CA CYS A 375 -18.38 -2.34 8.73
C CYS A 375 -19.40 -1.94 9.82
N PRO A 376 -19.63 -2.79 10.85
CA PRO A 376 -20.45 -2.44 11.99
C PRO A 376 -19.90 -1.24 12.77
N ASP A 377 -20.74 -0.54 13.53
CA ASP A 377 -20.38 0.69 14.23
C ASP A 377 -19.22 0.51 15.25
N PHE A 378 -19.02 -0.68 15.78
CA PHE A 378 -17.92 -1.00 16.70
C PHE A 378 -16.61 -1.33 15.97
N ALA A 379 -16.64 -1.65 14.68
CA ALA A 379 -15.46 -2.11 13.95
C ALA A 379 -14.33 -1.09 13.89
N PRO A 380 -14.58 0.23 13.68
CA PRO A 380 -13.51 1.23 13.71
C PRO A 380 -12.71 1.23 15.03
N ALA A 381 -13.39 1.11 16.20
CA ALA A 381 -12.71 1.08 17.48
C ALA A 381 -11.89 -0.22 17.66
N ALA A 382 -12.43 -1.36 17.25
CA ALA A 382 -11.71 -2.64 17.29
C ALA A 382 -10.41 -2.59 16.46
N LEU A 383 -10.45 -2.01 15.28
CA LEU A 383 -9.28 -1.92 14.41
C LEU A 383 -8.24 -0.93 14.93
N GLU A 384 -8.68 0.18 15.54
CA GLU A 384 -7.80 1.11 16.24
C GLU A 384 -7.07 0.43 17.40
N ASP A 385 -7.81 -0.34 18.23
CA ASP A 385 -7.26 -1.09 19.35
C ASP A 385 -6.28 -2.19 18.90
N CYS A 386 -6.49 -2.78 17.72
CA CYS A 386 -5.57 -3.75 17.09
C CYS A 386 -4.36 -3.10 16.41
N GLY A 387 -4.32 -1.78 16.22
CA GLY A 387 -3.21 -1.04 15.67
C GLY A 387 -3.19 -0.93 14.14
N TYR A 388 -4.30 -1.21 13.44
CA TYR A 388 -4.39 -0.96 12.00
C TYR A 388 -4.28 0.55 11.69
N LEU A 389 -3.64 0.89 10.57
CA LEU A 389 -3.55 2.28 10.10
C LEU A 389 -4.80 2.67 9.31
N CYS A 390 -5.27 1.78 8.43
CA CYS A 390 -6.40 2.02 7.55
C CYS A 390 -7.30 0.79 7.44
N ALA A 391 -8.61 1.01 7.18
CA ALA A 391 -9.50 -0.07 6.77
C ALA A 391 -10.51 0.38 5.71
N PHE A 392 -10.81 -0.53 4.79
CA PHE A 392 -11.52 -0.23 3.55
C PHE A 392 -12.85 -0.98 3.45
N THR A 393 -13.86 -0.24 3.03
CA THR A 393 -15.17 -0.77 2.66
C THR A 393 -15.28 -0.98 1.13
N VAL A 394 -16.49 -1.24 0.63
CA VAL A 394 -16.81 -1.26 -0.80
C VAL A 394 -17.61 -0.01 -1.23
N GLN A 395 -17.68 1.02 -0.39
CA GLN A 395 -18.29 2.29 -0.78
C GLN A 395 -17.48 2.87 -1.95
N ASN A 396 -18.17 3.18 -3.06
CA ASN A 396 -17.52 3.66 -4.27
C ASN A 396 -17.31 5.18 -4.19
N ASP A 397 -16.12 5.63 -3.85
CA ASP A 397 -15.68 7.03 -3.76
C ASP A 397 -14.15 7.10 -3.61
N GLN A 398 -13.57 8.31 -3.72
CA GLN A 398 -12.19 8.59 -3.36
C GLN A 398 -12.03 8.80 -1.84
N VAL A 399 -10.83 8.53 -1.36
CA VAL A 399 -10.41 8.85 0.00
C VAL A 399 -10.05 10.33 0.09
N ARG A 400 -10.57 11.04 1.10
CA ARG A 400 -10.35 12.48 1.30
C ARG A 400 -9.91 12.80 2.71
N LYS A 401 -9.21 13.91 2.87
CA LYS A 401 -8.84 14.46 4.19
C LYS A 401 -10.08 14.50 5.11
N GLY A 402 -9.93 14.05 6.35
CA GLY A 402 -11.00 13.99 7.34
C GLY A 402 -11.91 12.75 7.25
N ASN A 403 -11.72 11.85 6.27
CA ASN A 403 -12.41 10.57 6.30
C ASN A 403 -11.99 9.74 7.54
N ASN A 404 -12.92 8.90 8.03
CA ASN A 404 -12.59 7.94 9.08
C ASN A 404 -11.61 6.88 8.53
N PRO A 405 -10.40 6.76 9.08
CA PRO A 405 -9.36 5.87 8.55
C PRO A 405 -9.75 4.39 8.60
N TYR A 406 -10.70 4.00 9.43
CA TYR A 406 -11.19 2.64 9.56
C TYR A 406 -12.50 2.37 8.81
N LYS A 407 -12.90 3.30 7.93
CA LYS A 407 -14.12 3.16 7.11
C LYS A 407 -13.96 3.86 5.76
N LEU A 408 -12.84 3.61 5.08
CA LEU A 408 -12.49 4.28 3.85
C LEU A 408 -13.25 3.72 2.64
N PRO A 409 -13.64 4.57 1.69
CA PRO A 409 -14.18 4.14 0.42
C PRO A 409 -13.08 3.62 -0.50
N ARG A 410 -13.46 2.94 -1.58
CA ARG A 410 -12.58 2.54 -2.68
C ARG A 410 -13.26 2.71 -4.02
N VAL A 411 -12.48 2.97 -5.06
CA VAL A 411 -12.95 3.04 -6.44
C VAL A 411 -13.02 1.63 -7.00
N ARG A 412 -14.24 1.15 -7.30
CA ARG A 412 -14.44 -0.20 -7.81
C ARG A 412 -14.05 -0.30 -9.28
N MET A 413 -13.15 -1.21 -9.58
CA MET A 413 -12.68 -1.47 -10.93
C MET A 413 -13.51 -2.57 -11.59
N PHE A 414 -13.87 -2.36 -12.87
CA PHE A 414 -14.68 -3.28 -13.65
C PHE A 414 -13.94 -3.72 -14.90
N GLY A 415 -13.75 -5.02 -15.08
CA GLY A 415 -13.09 -5.56 -16.27
C GLY A 415 -13.84 -5.26 -17.59
N SER A 416 -15.07 -4.74 -17.53
CA SER A 416 -15.81 -4.27 -18.71
C SER A 416 -15.44 -2.86 -19.15
N SER A 417 -14.77 -2.06 -18.32
CA SER A 417 -14.37 -0.68 -18.63
C SER A 417 -13.31 -0.65 -19.75
N ALA A 418 -13.39 0.34 -20.63
CA ALA A 418 -12.31 0.67 -21.55
C ALA A 418 -11.20 1.43 -20.79
N LEU A 419 -10.01 1.55 -21.38
CA LEU A 419 -8.87 2.22 -20.74
C LEU A 419 -9.20 3.69 -20.39
N GLU A 420 -9.91 4.42 -21.24
CA GLU A 420 -10.33 5.80 -20.99
C GLU A 420 -11.29 5.90 -19.79
N GLY A 421 -12.10 4.86 -19.57
CA GLY A 421 -12.94 4.76 -18.38
C GLY A 421 -12.13 4.54 -17.10
N PHE A 422 -11.11 3.71 -17.17
CA PHE A 422 -10.13 3.52 -16.10
C PHE A 422 -9.40 4.83 -15.77
N GLU A 423 -8.85 5.50 -16.78
CA GLU A 423 -8.17 6.79 -16.62
C GLU A 423 -9.07 7.82 -15.90
N TYR A 424 -10.34 7.91 -16.32
CA TYR A 424 -11.31 8.78 -15.68
C TYR A 424 -11.56 8.42 -14.22
N GLN A 425 -11.74 7.12 -13.91
CA GLN A 425 -11.99 6.63 -12.56
C GLN A 425 -10.79 6.87 -11.62
N VAL A 426 -9.56 6.68 -12.11
CA VAL A 426 -8.33 6.96 -11.33
C VAL A 426 -8.27 8.44 -10.95
N GLN A 427 -8.62 9.33 -11.88
CA GLN A 427 -8.50 10.78 -11.70
C GLN A 427 -9.67 11.40 -10.89
N HIS A 428 -10.88 10.82 -10.97
CA HIS A 428 -12.10 11.47 -10.44
C HIS A 428 -12.89 10.61 -9.44
N GLY A 429 -12.49 9.36 -9.20
CA GLY A 429 -13.12 8.44 -8.26
C GLY A 429 -14.26 7.64 -8.88
N ILE A 430 -15.39 8.26 -9.16
CA ILE A 430 -16.58 7.59 -9.73
C ILE A 430 -16.77 8.01 -11.18
N GLY A 431 -17.09 7.04 -12.02
CA GLY A 431 -17.49 7.24 -13.41
C GLY A 431 -19.01 7.21 -13.57
#